data_80238969675e98699e9e269a53004517
#
_entry.id   80238969675e98699e9e269a53004517
#
_cell.length_a   1.000
_cell.length_b   1.000
_cell.length_c   1.000
_cell.angle_alpha   90.00
_cell.angle_beta   90.00
_cell.angle_gamma   90.00
#
_symmetry.space_group_name_H-M   'P 1'
#
loop_
_entity.id
_entity.type
_entity.pdbx_description
1 polymer ?
#
loop_
_entity_poly.entity_id
_entity_poly.type
_entity_poly.pdbx_seq_one_letter_code
_entity_poly.pdbx_strand_id
1 'polypeptide(L)'
;HQLKKLDTQAIREFRDRFNIPIPDDKLDELPFYKPSDDTPEMRYMHERRRALGGSLPQRRRVSVETFDIPPLEAFKAVLEPTAEGREISTTQAFVRVLTALTRDKALGQRIVPIVPDEARTFGMEGMFRQLGIYAPEGQKYTPVDKDQVMYYREDKAGQILEEGINEAGAFS
;
A
#
# COMPACT_ATOMS: atom_id res chain seq x y z
N HIS A 1 -7.38 15.13 -2.93
CA HIS A 1 -7.72 15.14 -4.37
C HIS A 1 -8.53 16.36 -4.80
N GLN A 2 -9.30 16.98 -3.91
CA GLN A 2 -10.13 18.15 -4.24
C GLN A 2 -9.37 19.49 -4.13
N LEU A 3 -8.28 19.55 -3.38
CA LEU A 3 -7.44 20.74 -3.24
C LEU A 3 -6.49 20.87 -4.43
N LYS A 4 -6.99 21.43 -5.51
CA LYS A 4 -6.17 21.62 -6.73
C LYS A 4 -5.04 22.61 -6.56
N LYS A 5 -5.16 23.58 -5.64
CA LYS A 5 -4.14 24.58 -5.35
C LYS A 5 -4.43 25.21 -3.98
N LEU A 6 -3.45 25.23 -3.10
CA LEU A 6 -3.45 26.11 -1.94
C LEU A 6 -3.04 27.51 -2.38
N ASP A 7 -3.70 28.55 -1.86
CA ASP A 7 -3.23 29.91 -2.05
C ASP A 7 -2.00 30.19 -1.18
N THR A 8 -1.24 31.23 -1.54
CA THR A 8 0.00 31.59 -0.84
C THR A 8 -0.25 31.90 0.64
N GLN A 9 -1.42 32.41 0.99
CA GLN A 9 -1.76 32.70 2.38
C GLN A 9 -1.92 31.42 3.20
N ALA A 10 -2.62 30.42 2.70
CA ALA A 10 -2.77 29.12 3.36
C ALA A 10 -1.41 28.40 3.51
N ILE A 11 -0.53 28.52 2.51
CA ILE A 11 0.84 27.97 2.56
C ILE A 11 1.64 28.68 3.65
N ARG A 12 1.53 30.01 3.77
CA ARG A 12 2.19 30.80 4.80
C ARG A 12 1.72 30.39 6.19
N GLU A 13 0.42 30.28 6.40
CA GLU A 13 -0.16 29.85 7.68
C GLU A 13 0.31 28.45 8.08
N PHE A 14 0.40 27.53 7.13
CA PHE A 14 0.95 26.20 7.35
C PHE A 14 2.43 26.27 7.75
N ARG A 15 3.27 26.99 6.98
CA ARG A 15 4.68 27.17 7.29
C ARG A 15 4.89 27.75 8.69
N ASP A 16 4.16 28.80 9.04
CA ASP A 16 4.28 29.49 10.33
C ASP A 16 3.83 28.59 11.48
N ARG A 17 2.74 27.88 11.30
CA ARG A 17 2.23 26.93 12.29
C ARG A 17 3.25 25.84 12.65
N PHE A 18 4.00 25.38 11.67
CA PHE A 18 5.00 24.30 11.86
C PHE A 18 6.43 24.82 11.94
N ASN A 19 6.64 26.13 12.01
CA ASN A 19 7.96 26.76 12.07
C ASN A 19 8.92 26.24 10.99
N ILE A 20 8.42 26.07 9.76
CA ILE A 20 9.24 25.61 8.64
C ILE A 20 10.10 26.79 8.16
N PRO A 21 11.45 26.69 8.12
CA PRO A 21 12.33 27.79 7.84
C PRO A 21 12.45 28.08 6.34
N ILE A 22 11.33 28.42 5.70
CA ILE A 22 11.24 28.85 4.31
C ILE A 22 10.89 30.34 4.28
N PRO A 23 11.70 31.18 3.66
CA PRO A 23 11.44 32.61 3.59
C PRO A 23 10.23 32.94 2.69
N ASP A 24 9.62 34.08 2.91
CA ASP A 24 8.36 34.50 2.25
C ASP A 24 8.47 34.54 0.74
N ASP A 25 9.60 35.00 0.21
CA ASP A 25 9.87 35.11 -1.23
C ASP A 25 10.02 33.75 -1.93
N LYS A 26 10.11 32.64 -1.16
CA LYS A 26 10.23 31.29 -1.67
C LYS A 26 8.96 30.44 -1.51
N LEU A 27 7.91 30.98 -0.87
CA LEU A 27 6.71 30.19 -0.59
C LEU A 27 6.01 29.66 -1.84
N ASP A 28 5.94 30.48 -2.90
CA ASP A 28 5.27 30.10 -4.14
C ASP A 28 6.03 29.03 -4.94
N GLU A 29 7.33 28.87 -4.68
CA GLU A 29 8.16 27.83 -5.30
C GLU A 29 7.94 26.47 -4.66
N LEU A 30 7.32 26.40 -3.47
CA LEU A 30 7.13 25.17 -2.68
C LEU A 30 8.42 24.34 -2.57
N PRO A 31 9.53 24.91 -2.12
CA PRO A 31 10.81 24.21 -2.11
C PRO A 31 10.80 23.04 -1.14
N PHE A 32 11.50 21.97 -1.49
CA PHE A 32 11.74 20.89 -0.56
C PHE A 32 12.61 21.36 0.62
N TYR A 33 12.07 21.20 1.82
CA TYR A 33 12.81 21.45 3.03
C TYR A 33 13.36 20.12 3.59
N LYS A 34 14.67 20.02 3.70
CA LYS A 34 15.35 18.95 4.43
C LYS A 34 16.05 19.57 5.65
N PRO A 35 15.68 19.16 6.88
CA PRO A 35 16.42 19.59 8.07
C PRO A 35 17.89 19.15 8.02
N SER A 36 18.76 19.89 8.70
CA SER A 36 20.16 19.48 8.85
C SER A 36 20.26 18.18 9.66
N ASP A 37 21.21 17.32 9.29
CA ASP A 37 21.39 15.99 9.93
C ASP A 37 21.75 16.08 11.41
N ASP A 38 22.19 17.24 11.92
CA ASP A 38 22.52 17.51 13.31
C ASP A 38 21.34 18.04 14.14
N THR A 39 20.17 18.26 13.54
CA THR A 39 18.96 18.60 14.30
C THR A 39 18.49 17.44 15.17
N PRO A 40 17.79 17.70 16.29
CA PRO A 40 17.30 16.64 17.17
C PRO A 40 16.42 15.62 16.46
N GLU A 41 15.55 16.08 15.57
CA GLU A 41 14.62 15.24 14.79
C GLU A 41 15.38 14.29 13.87
N MET A 42 16.36 14.82 13.13
CA MET A 42 17.16 14.01 12.21
C MET A 42 18.05 13.03 12.94
N ARG A 43 18.66 13.41 14.06
CA ARG A 43 19.41 12.49 14.91
C ARG A 43 18.54 11.35 15.43
N TYR A 44 17.34 11.66 15.92
CA TYR A 44 16.38 10.65 16.37
C TYR A 44 15.99 9.69 15.22
N MET A 45 15.61 10.26 14.07
CA MET A 45 15.24 9.46 12.90
C MET A 45 16.38 8.53 12.45
N HIS A 46 17.61 9.05 12.35
CA HIS A 46 18.76 8.25 11.94
C HIS A 46 19.12 7.18 12.98
N GLU A 47 18.98 7.46 14.26
CA GLU A 47 19.21 6.48 15.32
C GLU A 47 18.21 5.32 15.21
N ARG A 48 16.91 5.64 15.08
CA ARG A 48 15.85 4.61 14.89
C ARG A 48 16.10 3.81 13.62
N ARG A 49 16.46 4.47 12.53
CA ARG A 49 16.74 3.81 11.26
C ARG A 49 17.94 2.86 11.37
N ARG A 50 18.99 3.25 12.04
CA ARG A 50 20.16 2.39 12.30
C ARG A 50 19.80 1.18 13.18
N ALA A 51 19.00 1.38 14.21
CA ALA A 51 18.53 0.30 15.09
C ALA A 51 17.72 -0.76 14.33
N LEU A 52 17.06 -0.36 13.24
CA LEU A 52 16.30 -1.25 12.34
C LEU A 52 17.15 -1.86 11.22
N GLY A 53 18.47 -1.74 11.26
CA GLY A 53 19.39 -2.34 10.28
C GLY A 53 19.76 -1.44 9.10
N GLY A 54 19.47 -0.14 9.16
CA GLY A 54 19.88 0.84 8.14
C GLY A 54 18.79 1.29 7.19
N SER A 55 19.18 1.90 6.09
CA SER A 55 18.25 2.48 5.12
C SER A 55 17.52 1.43 4.30
N LEU A 56 16.31 1.73 3.87
CA LEU A 56 15.54 0.96 2.90
C LEU A 56 15.62 1.60 1.50
N PRO A 57 15.52 0.82 0.42
CA PRO A 57 15.54 -0.64 0.39
C PRO A 57 16.95 -1.20 0.64
N GLN A 58 17.01 -2.32 1.37
CA GLN A 58 18.26 -3.09 1.47
C GLN A 58 18.38 -3.99 0.25
N ARG A 59 19.45 -3.84 -0.51
CA ARG A 59 19.72 -4.71 -1.67
C ARG A 59 20.38 -6.00 -1.19
N ARG A 60 19.57 -7.02 -0.97
CA ARG A 60 20.07 -8.36 -0.75
C ARG A 60 20.47 -8.97 -2.08
N ARG A 61 21.68 -9.51 -2.16
CA ARG A 61 22.22 -10.14 -3.39
C ARG A 61 22.07 -11.66 -3.38
N VAL A 62 21.71 -12.23 -2.25
CA VAL A 62 21.59 -13.69 -2.07
C VAL A 62 20.22 -13.99 -1.51
N SER A 63 19.50 -14.90 -2.17
CA SER A 63 18.26 -15.46 -1.62
C SER A 63 18.62 -16.47 -0.54
N VAL A 64 17.95 -16.40 0.60
CA VAL A 64 18.12 -17.36 1.71
C VAL A 64 17.24 -18.58 1.51
N GLU A 65 16.15 -18.41 0.77
CA GLU A 65 15.15 -19.45 0.50
C GLU A 65 14.85 -19.50 -1.00
N THR A 66 14.57 -20.70 -1.48
CA THR A 66 14.03 -20.93 -2.82
C THR A 66 12.59 -21.38 -2.71
N PHE A 67 11.77 -21.01 -3.68
CA PHE A 67 10.37 -21.41 -3.76
C PHE A 67 10.15 -22.22 -5.00
N ASP A 68 9.28 -23.23 -4.87
CA ASP A 68 8.74 -23.91 -6.03
C ASP A 68 7.82 -22.95 -6.79
N ILE A 69 8.07 -22.79 -8.08
CA ILE A 69 7.24 -21.95 -8.94
C ILE A 69 5.96 -22.73 -9.26
N PRO A 70 4.77 -22.14 -9.05
CA PRO A 70 3.52 -22.79 -9.43
C PRO A 70 3.51 -23.16 -10.92
N PRO A 71 3.00 -24.33 -11.29
CA PRO A 71 2.92 -24.73 -12.69
C PRO A 71 1.94 -23.83 -13.46
N LEU A 72 2.10 -23.73 -14.78
CA LEU A 72 1.26 -22.88 -15.63
C LEU A 72 -0.24 -23.23 -15.54
N GLU A 73 -0.55 -24.47 -15.26
CA GLU A 73 -1.92 -24.96 -15.07
C GLU A 73 -2.66 -24.24 -13.94
N ALA A 74 -1.94 -23.76 -12.92
CA ALA A 74 -2.51 -22.95 -11.83
C ALA A 74 -3.09 -21.63 -12.34
N PHE A 75 -2.64 -21.17 -13.49
CA PHE A 75 -3.04 -19.91 -14.13
C PHE A 75 -3.96 -20.10 -15.34
N LYS A 76 -4.49 -21.30 -15.56
CA LYS A 76 -5.33 -21.64 -16.70
C LYS A 76 -6.43 -20.61 -16.98
N ALA A 77 -7.08 -20.09 -15.92
CA ALA A 77 -8.15 -19.11 -16.03
C ALA A 77 -7.74 -17.75 -16.64
N VAL A 78 -6.42 -17.48 -16.74
CA VAL A 78 -5.89 -16.25 -17.36
C VAL A 78 -5.03 -16.53 -18.58
N LEU A 79 -4.66 -17.78 -18.82
CA LEU A 79 -3.94 -18.22 -20.03
C LEU A 79 -4.88 -18.53 -21.18
N GLU A 80 -6.11 -18.94 -20.88
CA GLU A 80 -7.13 -19.18 -21.88
C GLU A 80 -7.89 -17.88 -22.22
N PRO A 81 -8.28 -17.67 -23.47
CA PRO A 81 -9.08 -16.51 -23.85
C PRO A 81 -10.42 -16.50 -23.12
N THR A 82 -10.94 -15.32 -22.86
CA THR A 82 -12.31 -15.17 -22.35
C THR A 82 -13.33 -15.64 -23.39
N ALA A 83 -14.52 -16.03 -22.94
CA ALA A 83 -15.60 -16.39 -23.85
C ALA A 83 -15.90 -15.23 -24.83
N GLU A 84 -16.37 -15.57 -26.01
CA GLU A 84 -16.71 -14.60 -27.05
C GLU A 84 -17.67 -13.52 -26.51
N GLY A 85 -17.38 -12.26 -26.79
CA GLY A 85 -18.13 -11.09 -26.32
C GLY A 85 -17.88 -10.71 -24.85
N ARG A 86 -16.98 -11.41 -24.13
CA ARG A 86 -16.63 -11.09 -22.76
C ARG A 86 -15.25 -10.44 -22.67
N GLU A 87 -15.23 -9.15 -22.45
CA GLU A 87 -14.02 -8.39 -22.20
C GLU A 87 -13.72 -8.31 -20.70
N ILE A 88 -12.44 -8.27 -20.36
CA ILE A 88 -11.95 -8.00 -19.00
C ILE A 88 -10.85 -6.94 -19.05
N SER A 89 -10.78 -6.10 -18.04
CA SER A 89 -9.67 -5.15 -17.93
C SER A 89 -8.37 -5.87 -17.55
N THR A 90 -7.24 -5.23 -17.84
CA THR A 90 -5.93 -5.72 -17.41
C THR A 90 -5.83 -5.83 -15.89
N THR A 91 -6.46 -4.92 -15.15
CA THR A 91 -6.56 -4.97 -13.68
C THR A 91 -7.30 -6.23 -13.22
N GLN A 92 -8.44 -6.56 -13.85
CA GLN A 92 -9.16 -7.79 -13.51
C GLN A 92 -8.35 -9.05 -13.85
N ALA A 93 -7.59 -9.05 -14.94
CA ALA A 93 -6.68 -10.14 -15.28
C ALA A 93 -5.60 -10.29 -14.21
N PHE A 94 -4.98 -9.19 -13.78
CA PHE A 94 -4.01 -9.18 -12.68
C PHE A 94 -4.60 -9.73 -11.37
N VAL A 95 -5.80 -9.29 -10.98
CA VAL A 95 -6.48 -9.78 -9.77
C VAL A 95 -6.74 -11.30 -9.84
N ARG A 96 -7.02 -11.84 -11.02
CA ARG A 96 -7.16 -13.30 -11.22
C ARG A 96 -5.83 -14.03 -11.01
N VAL A 97 -4.72 -13.49 -11.55
CA VAL A 97 -3.37 -14.04 -11.31
C VAL A 97 -3.07 -14.00 -9.82
N LEU A 98 -3.28 -12.85 -9.18
CA LEU A 98 -3.06 -12.68 -7.74
C LEU A 98 -3.90 -13.67 -6.92
N THR A 99 -5.15 -13.89 -7.28
CA THR A 99 -6.03 -14.87 -6.64
C THR A 99 -5.49 -16.30 -6.78
N ALA A 100 -4.96 -16.65 -7.95
CA ALA A 100 -4.34 -17.96 -8.14
C ALA A 100 -3.09 -18.13 -7.28
N LEU A 101 -2.23 -17.11 -7.23
CA LEU A 101 -1.01 -17.10 -6.41
C LEU A 101 -1.32 -17.22 -4.92
N THR A 102 -2.29 -16.46 -4.41
CA THR A 102 -2.65 -16.49 -2.98
C THR A 102 -3.31 -17.81 -2.54
N ARG A 103 -3.76 -18.62 -3.48
CA ARG A 103 -4.28 -19.97 -3.24
C ARG A 103 -3.21 -21.07 -3.30
N ASP A 104 -2.05 -20.74 -3.83
CA ASP A 104 -0.93 -21.71 -3.86
C ASP A 104 -0.47 -22.06 -2.44
N LYS A 105 -0.25 -23.35 -2.18
CA LYS A 105 0.07 -23.82 -0.83
C LYS A 105 1.47 -23.42 -0.37
N ALA A 106 2.41 -23.26 -1.30
CA ALA A 106 3.80 -22.91 -1.00
C ALA A 106 4.01 -21.41 -0.93
N LEU A 107 3.43 -20.67 -1.88
CA LEU A 107 3.64 -19.24 -2.04
C LEU A 107 2.53 -18.38 -1.41
N GLY A 108 1.31 -18.89 -1.30
CA GLY A 108 0.13 -18.07 -1.00
C GLY A 108 0.27 -17.26 0.28
N GLN A 109 0.85 -17.81 1.33
CA GLN A 109 1.05 -17.10 2.60
C GLN A 109 2.18 -16.06 2.56
N ARG A 110 2.97 -16.02 1.49
CA ARG A 110 4.09 -15.08 1.31
C ARG A 110 3.74 -13.92 0.40
N ILE A 111 2.56 -13.96 -0.20
CA ILE A 111 2.06 -12.92 -1.10
C ILE A 111 1.18 -11.98 -0.30
N VAL A 112 1.62 -10.75 -0.14
CA VAL A 112 0.93 -9.72 0.63
C VAL A 112 0.47 -8.63 -0.33
N PRO A 113 -0.82 -8.59 -0.69
CA PRO A 113 -1.37 -7.47 -1.44
C PRO A 113 -1.31 -6.19 -0.61
N ILE A 114 -0.78 -5.12 -1.18
CA ILE A 114 -0.78 -3.79 -0.58
C ILE A 114 -1.73 -2.93 -1.40
N VAL A 115 -2.74 -2.38 -0.78
CA VAL A 115 -3.81 -1.64 -1.46
C VAL A 115 -4.00 -0.24 -0.87
N PRO A 116 -4.13 0.79 -1.70
CA PRO A 116 -4.38 2.16 -1.26
C PRO A 116 -5.88 2.46 -1.14
N ASP A 117 -6.63 1.66 -0.36
CA ASP A 117 -8.07 1.85 -0.09
C ASP A 117 -9.00 1.80 -1.34
N GLU A 118 -8.58 1.16 -2.41
CA GLU A 118 -9.35 1.07 -3.66
C GLU A 118 -9.62 -0.36 -4.12
N ALA A 119 -9.47 -1.35 -3.24
CA ALA A 119 -9.56 -2.76 -3.57
C ALA A 119 -10.89 -3.15 -4.25
N ARG A 120 -12.00 -2.52 -3.87
CA ARG A 120 -13.31 -2.78 -4.49
C ARG A 120 -13.35 -2.29 -5.93
N THR A 121 -12.81 -1.11 -6.21
CA THR A 121 -12.71 -0.56 -7.58
C THR A 121 -11.92 -1.48 -8.50
N PHE A 122 -10.95 -2.20 -7.95
CA PHE A 122 -10.13 -3.15 -8.70
C PHE A 122 -10.71 -4.57 -8.74
N GLY A 123 -11.88 -4.79 -8.14
CA GLY A 123 -12.52 -6.11 -8.10
C GLY A 123 -11.86 -7.11 -7.14
N MET A 124 -11.20 -6.59 -6.09
CA MET A 124 -10.49 -7.40 -5.09
C MET A 124 -11.35 -7.77 -3.87
N GLU A 125 -12.61 -7.32 -3.80
CA GLU A 125 -13.48 -7.54 -2.64
C GLU A 125 -13.65 -9.03 -2.26
N GLY A 126 -13.59 -9.93 -3.23
CA GLY A 126 -13.61 -11.37 -2.98
C GLY A 126 -12.40 -11.87 -2.18
N MET A 127 -11.30 -11.15 -2.21
CA MET A 127 -10.08 -11.51 -1.48
C MET A 127 -10.20 -11.16 0.02
N PHE A 128 -11.03 -10.21 0.41
CA PHE A 128 -11.24 -9.86 1.82
C PHE A 128 -11.71 -11.05 2.65
N ARG A 129 -12.61 -11.86 2.09
CA ARG A 129 -13.08 -13.09 2.76
C ARG A 129 -12.00 -14.15 2.87
N GLN A 130 -11.16 -14.27 1.84
CA GLN A 130 -10.13 -15.29 1.77
C GLN A 130 -8.91 -14.96 2.61
N LEU A 131 -8.43 -13.75 2.53
CA LEU A 131 -7.15 -13.32 3.09
C LEU A 131 -7.32 -12.50 4.37
N GLY A 132 -8.41 -11.73 4.49
CA GLY A 132 -8.58 -10.72 5.54
C GLY A 132 -7.65 -9.54 5.36
N ILE A 133 -8.06 -8.41 5.93
CA ILE A 133 -7.24 -7.19 6.02
C ILE A 133 -6.46 -7.26 7.33
N TYR A 134 -5.16 -7.02 7.27
CA TYR A 134 -4.34 -7.04 8.47
C TYR A 134 -4.67 -5.87 9.40
N ALA A 135 -4.98 -6.20 10.64
CA ALA A 135 -5.12 -5.23 11.72
C ALA A 135 -4.48 -5.81 12.99
N PRO A 136 -3.48 -5.14 13.60
CA PRO A 136 -2.70 -5.70 14.72
C PRO A 136 -3.53 -6.02 15.96
N GLU A 137 -4.68 -5.36 16.09
CA GLU A 137 -5.60 -5.58 17.21
C GLU A 137 -6.90 -6.31 16.81
N GLY A 138 -7.04 -6.65 15.53
CA GLY A 138 -8.27 -7.18 14.94
C GLY A 138 -9.33 -6.10 14.76
N GLN A 139 -10.49 -6.49 14.24
CA GLN A 139 -11.59 -5.57 13.98
C GLN A 139 -12.29 -5.16 15.28
N LYS A 140 -12.24 -3.89 15.62
CA LYS A 140 -12.82 -3.32 16.85
C LYS A 140 -14.17 -2.62 16.64
N TYR A 141 -14.64 -2.54 15.43
CA TYR A 141 -15.88 -1.84 15.07
C TYR A 141 -16.69 -2.67 14.07
N THR A 142 -17.97 -2.33 13.97
CA THR A 142 -18.81 -2.83 12.89
C THR A 142 -18.90 -1.76 11.83
N PRO A 143 -18.55 -2.03 10.56
CA PRO A 143 -18.70 -1.06 9.48
C PRO A 143 -20.14 -0.53 9.40
N VAL A 144 -20.30 0.78 9.20
CA VAL A 144 -21.62 1.44 9.12
C VAL A 144 -22.43 0.89 7.96
N ASP A 145 -21.75 0.53 6.88
CA ASP A 145 -22.31 -0.01 5.64
C ASP A 145 -22.14 -1.53 5.50
N LYS A 146 -22.04 -2.25 6.63
CA LYS A 146 -21.80 -3.71 6.65
C LYS A 146 -22.76 -4.51 5.76
N ASP A 147 -23.98 -4.02 5.59
CA ASP A 147 -25.01 -4.68 4.77
C ASP A 147 -24.81 -4.42 3.26
N GLN A 148 -23.96 -3.45 2.92
CA GLN A 148 -23.59 -3.09 1.54
C GLN A 148 -22.19 -3.57 1.18
N VAL A 149 -21.29 -3.69 2.17
CA VAL A 149 -19.89 -4.12 2.01
C VAL A 149 -19.82 -5.62 2.21
N MET A 150 -19.75 -6.36 1.11
CA MET A 150 -19.58 -7.79 1.19
C MET A 150 -18.22 -8.16 1.81
N TYR A 151 -18.28 -8.82 2.98
CA TYR A 151 -17.15 -9.51 3.60
C TYR A 151 -15.95 -8.64 4.02
N TYR A 152 -16.16 -7.37 4.36
CA TYR A 152 -15.11 -6.58 4.99
C TYR A 152 -14.73 -7.20 6.34
N ARG A 153 -13.48 -7.62 6.46
CA ARG A 153 -12.96 -8.27 7.67
C ARG A 153 -11.54 -7.87 7.94
N GLU A 154 -11.32 -7.27 9.10
CA GLU A 154 -10.00 -7.04 9.66
C GLU A 154 -9.64 -8.17 10.62
N ASP A 155 -8.40 -8.65 10.54
CA ASP A 155 -7.92 -9.77 11.35
C ASP A 155 -6.43 -9.61 11.66
N LYS A 156 -6.02 -10.09 12.85
CA LYS A 156 -4.59 -10.14 13.22
C LYS A 156 -3.76 -11.02 12.30
N ALA A 157 -4.37 -12.02 11.71
CA ALA A 157 -3.78 -12.89 10.70
C ALA A 157 -4.13 -12.47 9.26
N GLY A 158 -4.70 -11.28 9.08
CA GLY A 158 -5.01 -10.74 7.76
C GLY A 158 -3.76 -10.59 6.91
N GLN A 159 -3.89 -10.82 5.62
CA GLN A 159 -2.78 -10.85 4.68
C GLN A 159 -2.77 -9.66 3.72
N ILE A 160 -3.88 -8.93 3.63
CA ILE A 160 -3.96 -7.69 2.85
C ILE A 160 -3.51 -6.53 3.72
N LEU A 161 -2.55 -5.74 3.27
CA LEU A 161 -2.20 -4.46 3.89
C LEU A 161 -2.99 -3.34 3.21
N GLU A 162 -3.83 -2.68 3.97
CA GLU A 162 -4.57 -1.51 3.52
C GLU A 162 -3.87 -0.26 4.02
N GLU A 163 -3.25 0.47 3.10
CA GLU A 163 -2.38 1.61 3.40
C GLU A 163 -3.19 2.93 3.51
N GLY A 164 -4.38 2.96 2.94
CA GLY A 164 -5.10 4.19 2.70
C GLY A 164 -4.64 4.87 1.40
N ILE A 165 -5.22 6.02 1.07
CA ILE A 165 -4.93 6.74 -0.18
C ILE A 165 -3.57 7.45 -0.05
N ASN A 166 -2.51 6.67 -0.16
CA ASN A 166 -1.12 7.11 -0.07
C ASN A 166 -0.22 6.21 -0.93
N GLU A 167 -0.11 6.53 -2.19
CA GLU A 167 0.69 5.76 -3.14
C GLU A 167 2.17 5.70 -2.73
N ALA A 168 2.71 6.76 -2.15
CA ALA A 168 4.09 6.78 -1.68
C ALA A 168 4.32 5.74 -0.56
N GLY A 169 3.38 5.59 0.37
CA GLY A 169 3.41 4.55 1.40
C GLY A 169 3.25 3.15 0.81
N ALA A 170 2.30 2.99 -0.11
CA ALA A 170 2.02 1.69 -0.72
C ALA A 170 3.21 1.15 -1.55
N PHE A 171 4.05 2.03 -2.11
CA PHE A 171 5.25 1.66 -2.88
C PHE A 171 6.53 1.58 -2.05
N SER A 172 6.52 1.98 -0.78
CA SER A 172 7.69 1.98 0.10
C SER A 172 7.92 0.63 0.76
#